data_e83cf6c9c07ccf544f5cb90131147d23
#
_entry.id   e83cf6c9c07ccf544f5cb90131147d23
#
_cell.length_a   1.000
_cell.length_b   1.000
_cell.length_c   1.000
_cell.angle_alpha   90.00
_cell.angle_beta   90.00
_cell.angle_gamma   90.00
#
_symmetry.space_group_name_H-M   'P 1'
#
loop_
_entity.id
_entity.type
_entity.pdbx_description
1 polymer ?
#
loop_
_entity_poly.entity_id
_entity_poly.type
_entity_poly.pdbx_seq_one_letter_code
_entity_poly.pdbx_strand_id
1 'polypeptide(L)' 'MRLLVVEDDKNLNRQLVEAFQEAGYAVDTATDGEEGHFLGDTEPYDAVILDIGLPMMDGITVLEKWRRAGRKMPVLLLTA' A
#
# COMPACT_ATOMS: atom_id res chain seq x y z
N MET A 1 8.82 11.19 -5.88
CA MET A 1 8.46 9.78 -5.74
C MET A 1 7.05 9.64 -5.18
N ARG A 2 6.33 8.69 -5.66
CA ARG A 2 4.94 8.45 -5.29
C ARG A 2 4.80 7.13 -4.57
N LEU A 3 4.20 7.15 -3.39
CA LEU A 3 4.04 5.98 -2.53
C LEU A 3 2.56 5.68 -2.29
N LEU A 4 2.26 4.40 -2.10
CA LEU A 4 0.95 3.95 -1.62
C LEU A 4 1.14 3.33 -0.25
N VAL A 5 0.31 3.72 0.71
CA VAL A 5 0.25 3.11 2.04
C VAL A 5 -1.09 2.40 2.18
N VAL A 6 -1.05 1.08 2.38
CA VAL A 6 -2.24 0.26 2.57
C VAL A 6 -2.23 -0.29 3.99
N GLU A 7 -3.02 0.31 4.85
CA GLU A 7 -3.05 0.01 6.28
C GLU A 7 -4.45 0.33 6.84
N ASP A 8 -5.09 -0.62 7.53
CA ASP A 8 -6.43 -0.44 8.06
C ASP A 8 -6.48 0.24 9.43
N ASP A 9 -5.37 0.22 10.19
CA ASP A 9 -5.27 0.98 11.43
C ASP A 9 -5.13 2.46 11.08
N LYS A 10 -6.15 3.24 11.38
CA LYS A 10 -6.21 4.64 10.97
C LYS A 10 -5.10 5.50 11.58
N ASN A 11 -4.71 5.21 12.82
CA ASN A 11 -3.63 5.96 13.48
C ASN A 11 -2.28 5.65 12.82
N LEU A 12 -1.98 4.38 12.61
CA LEU A 12 -0.73 3.99 11.97
C LEU A 12 -0.69 4.48 10.51
N ASN A 13 -1.80 4.36 9.79
CA ASN A 13 -1.89 4.86 8.42
C ASN A 13 -1.53 6.35 8.38
N ARG A 14 -2.17 7.15 9.24
CA ARG A 14 -1.90 8.59 9.31
C ARG A 14 -0.45 8.89 9.64
N GLN A 15 0.14 8.18 10.61
CA GLN A 15 1.52 8.38 11.01
C GLN A 15 2.49 8.09 9.85
N LEU A 16 2.24 7.01 9.12
CA LEU A 16 3.06 6.66 7.96
C LEU A 16 2.93 7.71 6.85
N VAL A 17 1.71 8.12 6.55
CA VAL A 17 1.46 9.15 5.53
C VAL A 17 2.18 10.45 5.88
N GLU A 18 2.03 10.93 7.12
CA GLU A 18 2.67 12.17 7.56
C GLU A 18 4.19 12.07 7.49
N ALA A 19 4.76 10.96 7.94
CA ALA A 19 6.21 10.76 7.92
C ALA A 19 6.77 10.79 6.48
N PHE A 20 6.12 10.13 5.55
CA PHE A 20 6.58 10.11 4.17
C PHE A 20 6.35 11.43 3.46
N GLN A 21 5.25 12.12 3.76
CA GLN A 21 5.02 13.46 3.21
C GLN A 21 6.07 14.45 3.69
N GLU A 22 6.46 14.39 4.97
CA GLU A 22 7.53 15.23 5.50
C GLU A 22 8.87 14.94 4.82
N ALA A 23 9.08 13.69 4.39
CA ALA A 23 10.29 13.31 3.65
C ALA A 23 10.23 13.71 2.17
N GLY A 24 9.14 14.31 1.71
CA GLY A 24 9.03 14.83 0.35
C GLY A 24 8.33 13.92 -0.63
N TYR A 25 7.72 12.82 -0.18
CA TYR A 25 6.99 11.92 -1.06
C TYR A 25 5.54 12.36 -1.27
N ALA A 26 5.01 12.11 -2.45
CA ALA A 26 3.58 12.16 -2.69
C ALA A 26 2.99 10.82 -2.22
N VAL A 27 2.01 10.84 -1.33
CA VAL A 27 1.49 9.62 -0.70
C VAL A 27 -0.01 9.50 -0.92
N ASP A 28 -0.42 8.35 -1.50
CA ASP A 28 -1.81 7.94 -1.52
C ASP A 28 -2.02 6.88 -0.44
N THR A 29 -3.25 6.69 -0.01
CA THR A 29 -3.56 5.76 1.07
C THR A 29 -4.81 4.94 0.76
N ALA A 30 -4.82 3.71 1.29
CA ALA A 30 -5.97 2.83 1.27
C ALA A 30 -6.11 2.17 2.64
N THR A 31 -7.34 1.84 3.04
CA THR A 31 -7.61 1.27 4.36
C THR A 31 -8.11 -0.17 4.31
N ASP A 32 -8.20 -0.75 3.13
CA ASP A 32 -8.52 -2.16 2.95
C ASP A 32 -7.81 -2.72 1.73
N GLY A 33 -7.82 -4.04 1.60
CA GLY A 33 -7.10 -4.73 0.55
C GLY A 33 -7.71 -4.56 -0.84
N GLU A 34 -9.02 -4.40 -0.96
CA GLU A 34 -9.66 -4.18 -2.26
C GLU A 34 -9.24 -2.82 -2.83
N GLU A 35 -9.32 -1.78 -2.02
CA GLU A 35 -8.91 -0.44 -2.44
C GLU A 35 -7.42 -0.40 -2.75
N GLY A 36 -6.61 -1.02 -1.89
CA GLY A 36 -5.17 -1.10 -2.10
C GLY A 36 -4.82 -1.83 -3.40
N HIS A 37 -5.48 -2.96 -3.65
CA HIS A 37 -5.29 -3.71 -4.88
C HIS A 37 -5.62 -2.85 -6.11
N PHE A 38 -6.76 -2.20 -6.10
CA PHE A 38 -7.20 -1.34 -7.21
C PHE A 38 -6.21 -0.23 -7.49
N LEU A 39 -5.77 0.49 -6.45
CA LEU A 39 -4.84 1.60 -6.63
C LEU A 39 -3.49 1.13 -7.14
N GLY A 40 -2.94 0.07 -6.58
CA GLY A 40 -1.65 -0.47 -7.03
C GLY A 40 -1.70 -1.03 -8.45
N ASP A 41 -2.87 -1.47 -8.89
CA ASP A 41 -3.05 -2.00 -10.24
C ASP A 41 -3.24 -0.89 -11.28
N THR A 42 -3.76 0.26 -10.88
CA THR A 42 -4.15 1.32 -11.83
C THR A 42 -3.24 2.56 -11.80
N GLU A 43 -2.47 2.76 -10.73
CA GLU A 43 -1.66 3.96 -10.56
C GLU A 43 -0.17 3.63 -10.50
N PRO A 44 0.70 4.51 -11.03
CA PRO A 44 2.15 4.24 -11.06
C PRO A 44 2.81 4.63 -9.74
N TYR A 45 2.98 3.68 -8.83
CA TYR A 45 3.71 3.92 -7.58
C TYR A 45 5.18 3.51 -7.70
N ASP A 46 6.04 4.28 -7.06
CA ASP A 46 7.46 3.92 -6.96
C ASP A 46 7.70 2.87 -5.88
N ALA A 47 6.85 2.83 -4.87
CA ALA A 47 6.89 1.81 -3.83
C ALA A 47 5.54 1.75 -3.10
N VAL A 48 5.29 0.63 -2.43
CA VAL A 48 4.07 0.41 -1.67
C VAL A 48 4.43 -0.11 -0.29
N ILE A 49 3.79 0.44 0.75
CA ILE A 49 3.82 -0.09 2.11
C ILE A 49 2.49 -0.83 2.30
N LEU A 50 2.56 -2.13 2.55
CA LEU A 50 1.39 -3.01 2.54
C LEU A 50 1.30 -3.83 3.81
N ASP A 51 0.24 -3.63 4.58
CA ASP A 51 -0.04 -4.47 5.73
C ASP A 51 -0.57 -5.83 5.26
N ILE A 52 -0.18 -6.89 5.97
CA ILE A 52 -0.63 -8.26 5.66
C ILE A 52 -2.05 -8.48 6.15
N GLY A 53 -2.39 -8.02 7.35
CA GLY A 53 -3.68 -8.29 8.01
C GLY A 53 -4.81 -7.36 7.61
N LEU A 54 -5.05 -7.15 6.33
CA LEU A 54 -6.08 -6.22 5.85
C LEU A 54 -7.46 -6.86 5.78
N PRO A 55 -8.53 -6.07 6.03
CA PRO A 55 -9.89 -6.52 5.71
C PRO A 55 -10.12 -6.54 4.20
N MET A 56 -11.15 -7.22 3.78
CA MET A 56 -11.64 -7.37 2.40
C MET A 56 -10.74 -8.27 1.55
N MET A 57 -9.44 -8.04 1.55
CA MET A 57 -8.45 -8.84 0.84
C MET A 57 -7.14 -8.70 1.59
N ASP A 58 -6.55 -9.80 2.06
CA ASP A 58 -5.30 -9.73 2.82
C ASP A 58 -4.12 -9.29 1.95
N GLY A 59 -3.07 -8.79 2.62
CA GLY A 59 -1.94 -8.21 1.92
C GLY A 59 -1.17 -9.17 1.04
N ILE A 60 -1.05 -10.45 1.44
CA ILE A 60 -0.36 -11.45 0.62
C ILE A 60 -1.13 -11.68 -0.68
N THR A 61 -2.46 -11.77 -0.60
CA THR A 61 -3.31 -11.93 -1.78
C THR A 61 -3.19 -10.72 -2.70
N VAL A 62 -3.18 -9.52 -2.14
CA VAL A 62 -2.98 -8.28 -2.90
C VAL A 62 -1.65 -8.32 -3.66
N LEU A 63 -0.57 -8.67 -2.96
CA LEU A 63 0.76 -8.75 -3.57
C LEU A 63 0.78 -9.78 -4.70
N GLU A 64 0.22 -10.97 -4.47
CA GLU A 64 0.15 -12.02 -5.48
C GLU A 64 -0.59 -11.56 -6.74
N LYS A 65 -1.71 -10.86 -6.56
CA LYS A 65 -2.47 -10.33 -7.69
C LYS A 65 -1.68 -9.30 -8.49
N TRP A 66 -0.97 -8.40 -7.81
CA TRP A 66 -0.11 -7.44 -8.50
C TRP A 66 0.97 -8.13 -9.33
N ARG A 67 1.63 -9.13 -8.75
CA ARG A 67 2.72 -9.84 -9.45
C ARG A 67 2.20 -10.63 -10.65
N ARG A 68 1.04 -11.26 -10.54
CA ARG A 68 0.39 -11.93 -11.68
C ARG A 68 0.04 -10.97 -12.80
N ALA A 69 -0.37 -9.75 -12.44
CA ALA A 69 -0.71 -8.71 -13.42
C ALA A 69 0.53 -8.03 -14.03
N GLY A 70 1.74 -8.45 -13.64
CA GLY A 70 2.97 -7.87 -14.13
C GLY A 70 3.39 -6.57 -13.48
N ARG A 71 2.76 -6.21 -12.35
CA ARG A 71 3.16 -5.02 -11.58
C ARG A 71 4.39 -5.33 -10.76
N LYS A 72 5.45 -4.53 -10.92
CA LYS A 72 6.78 -4.84 -10.36
C LYS A 72 7.26 -3.83 -9.32
N MET A 73 6.41 -2.90 -8.89
CA MET A 73 6.82 -1.91 -7.90
C MET A 73 7.31 -2.60 -6.61
N PRO A 74 8.34 -2.04 -5.97
CA PRO A 74 8.80 -2.55 -4.67
C PRO A 74 7.69 -2.48 -3.62
N VAL A 75 7.56 -3.53 -2.84
CA VAL A 75 6.55 -3.62 -1.77
C VAL A 75 7.24 -3.97 -0.46
N LEU A 76 7.01 -3.15 0.57
CA LEU A 76 7.41 -3.43 1.93
C LEU A 76 6.20 -3.96 2.68
N LEU A 77 6.29 -5.21 3.14
CA LEU A 77 5.22 -5.83 3.92
C LEU A 77 5.37 -5.50 5.40
N LEU A 78 4.27 -5.07 6.02
CA LEU A 78 4.21 -4.87 7.46
C LEU A 78 3.54 -6.09 8.10
N THR A 79 4.18 -6.63 9.13
CA THR A 79 3.64 -7.74 9.91
C THR A 79 3.39 -7.26 11.34
N ALA A 80 2.29 -7.70 11.92
CA ALA A 80 1.96 -7.38 13.30
C ALA A 80 2.87 -8.14 14.28
#